data_468ab5e20092847640113f423b24b6de
#
_entry.id   468ab5e20092847640113f423b24b6de
#
_cell.length_a   1.000
_cell.length_b   1.000
_cell.length_c   1.000
_cell.angle_alpha   90.00
_cell.angle_beta   90.00
_cell.angle_gamma   90.00
#
_symmetry.space_group_name_H-M   'P 1'
#
loop_
_entity.id
_entity.type
_entity.pdbx_description
1 polymer ?
#
loop_
_entity_poly.entity_id
_entity_poly.type
_entity_poly.pdbx_seq_one_letter_code
_entity_poly.pdbx_strand_id
1 'polypeptide(L)'
;MSTEQRRVVKAPDVRRDEIVAAARAVFAEQGVRATTFQHVADRVGVTRGLVYHYVGDMETLVGLVIDACIDDFVADLRAWDAARRPGDVDGAVVECVALFRRHVPTRRRDDGSGPRTATPLPRFDDAALSVQFLDRAVEALVDTLEVTTIPAYAARHTIEIAHVRATFVVLVHGLIALVRSQPDTPDDVLATLVRQTLRLAPNDPAAS
;
A
#
# COMPACT_ATOMS: atom_id res chain seq x y z
N MET A 1 -21.32 -9.53 44.04
CA MET A 1 -22.07 -8.79 43.02
C MET A 1 -21.28 -8.94 41.72
N SER A 2 -21.66 -9.89 40.86
CA SER A 2 -20.97 -10.18 39.60
C SER A 2 -21.46 -9.19 38.54
N THR A 3 -20.58 -8.36 38.07
CA THR A 3 -20.85 -7.45 36.95
C THR A 3 -20.91 -8.29 35.68
N GLU A 4 -22.08 -8.59 35.21
CA GLU A 4 -22.37 -9.30 33.95
C GLU A 4 -21.93 -8.38 32.80
N GLN A 5 -20.78 -8.67 32.24
CA GLN A 5 -20.22 -7.95 31.11
C GLN A 5 -21.10 -8.24 29.89
N ARG A 6 -22.04 -7.34 29.61
CA ARG A 6 -22.97 -7.38 28.48
C ARG A 6 -22.17 -7.51 27.18
N ARG A 7 -22.20 -8.70 26.60
CA ARG A 7 -21.52 -9.04 25.32
C ARG A 7 -22.12 -8.17 24.22
N VAL A 8 -21.44 -7.10 23.85
CA VAL A 8 -21.85 -6.22 22.73
C VAL A 8 -21.73 -7.04 21.45
N VAL A 9 -22.88 -7.39 20.86
CA VAL A 9 -22.92 -8.01 19.52
C VAL A 9 -22.63 -6.91 18.53
N LYS A 10 -21.41 -6.91 17.98
CA LYS A 10 -21.00 -5.99 16.89
C LYS A 10 -21.64 -6.41 15.58
N ALA A 11 -21.85 -5.45 14.67
CA ALA A 11 -22.30 -5.75 13.30
C ALA A 11 -21.32 -6.72 12.62
N PRO A 12 -21.79 -7.65 11.78
CA PRO A 12 -20.94 -8.66 11.14
C PRO A 12 -19.74 -8.08 10.39
N ASP A 13 -19.92 -6.99 9.66
CA ASP A 13 -18.86 -6.34 8.88
C ASP A 13 -17.78 -5.76 9.81
N VAL A 14 -18.17 -5.07 10.89
CA VAL A 14 -17.23 -4.53 11.89
C VAL A 14 -16.39 -5.64 12.51
N ARG A 15 -16.99 -6.81 12.78
CA ARG A 15 -16.26 -7.95 13.34
C ARG A 15 -15.29 -8.56 12.35
N ARG A 16 -15.66 -8.65 11.08
CA ARG A 16 -14.77 -9.10 10.01
C ARG A 16 -13.57 -8.18 9.87
N ASP A 17 -13.78 -6.86 9.87
CA ASP A 17 -12.71 -5.87 9.77
C ASP A 17 -11.74 -5.95 10.95
N GLU A 18 -12.24 -6.17 12.18
CA GLU A 18 -11.40 -6.41 13.36
C GLU A 18 -10.52 -7.67 13.21
N ILE A 19 -11.07 -8.75 12.65
CA ILE A 19 -10.34 -9.99 12.39
C ILE A 19 -9.25 -9.75 11.34
N VAL A 20 -9.57 -9.05 10.26
CA VAL A 20 -8.60 -8.71 9.18
C VAL A 20 -7.48 -7.82 9.72
N ALA A 21 -7.81 -6.79 10.50
CA ALA A 21 -6.81 -5.92 11.11
C ALA A 21 -5.90 -6.67 12.10
N ALA A 22 -6.45 -7.57 12.90
CA ALA A 22 -5.67 -8.41 13.80
C ALA A 22 -4.77 -9.40 13.04
N ALA A 23 -5.28 -10.03 11.97
CA ALA A 23 -4.50 -10.92 11.12
C ALA A 23 -3.34 -10.18 10.46
N ARG A 24 -3.57 -8.96 9.95
CA ARG A 24 -2.53 -8.10 9.39
C ARG A 24 -1.40 -7.84 10.39
N ALA A 25 -1.74 -7.51 11.63
CA ALA A 25 -0.75 -7.30 12.69
C ALA A 25 0.05 -8.57 13.00
N VAL A 26 -0.62 -9.72 13.12
CA VAL A 26 0.03 -11.01 13.36
C VAL A 26 0.93 -11.41 12.17
N PHE A 27 0.48 -11.21 10.93
CA PHE A 27 1.29 -11.44 9.73
C PHE A 27 2.53 -10.55 9.68
N ALA A 28 2.45 -9.30 10.14
CA ALA A 28 3.59 -8.40 10.21
C ALA A 28 4.62 -8.84 11.26
N GLU A 29 4.16 -9.38 12.39
CA GLU A 29 5.03 -9.83 13.49
C GLU A 29 5.75 -11.13 13.21
N GLN A 30 5.04 -12.16 12.76
CA GLN A 30 5.57 -13.52 12.65
C GLN A 30 5.52 -14.13 11.25
N GLY A 31 4.96 -13.44 10.27
CA GLY A 31 4.77 -13.93 8.90
C GLY A 31 3.50 -14.76 8.71
N VAL A 32 3.09 -14.91 7.45
CA VAL A 32 1.87 -15.66 7.08
C VAL A 32 2.00 -17.14 7.42
N ARG A 33 3.14 -17.77 7.09
CA ARG A 33 3.35 -19.21 7.29
C ARG A 33 3.32 -19.65 8.76
N ALA A 34 3.79 -18.80 9.68
CA ALA A 34 3.78 -19.11 11.12
C ALA A 34 2.44 -18.79 11.79
N THR A 35 1.50 -18.16 11.08
CA THR A 35 0.22 -17.72 11.64
C THR A 35 -0.83 -18.82 11.57
N THR A 36 -1.61 -18.92 12.64
CA THR A 36 -2.78 -19.78 12.76
C THR A 36 -4.01 -18.98 13.13
N PHE A 37 -5.21 -19.51 12.91
CA PHE A 37 -6.45 -18.89 13.37
C PHE A 37 -6.48 -18.67 14.88
N GLN A 38 -5.76 -19.48 15.66
CA GLN A 38 -5.68 -19.28 17.10
C GLN A 38 -4.93 -17.98 17.43
N HIS A 39 -3.82 -17.68 16.75
CA HIS A 39 -3.07 -16.43 16.95
C HIS A 39 -3.94 -15.20 16.65
N VAL A 40 -4.75 -15.26 15.59
CA VAL A 40 -5.67 -14.17 15.23
C VAL A 40 -6.80 -14.06 16.26
N ALA A 41 -7.38 -15.17 16.68
CA ALA A 41 -8.44 -15.24 17.69
C ALA A 41 -8.00 -14.64 19.02
N ASP A 42 -6.81 -14.99 19.49
CA ASP A 42 -6.22 -14.48 20.72
C ASP A 42 -6.00 -12.96 20.64
N ARG A 43 -5.56 -12.46 19.49
CA ARG A 43 -5.36 -11.03 19.24
C ARG A 43 -6.66 -10.23 19.29
N VAL A 44 -7.76 -10.78 18.74
CA VAL A 44 -9.09 -10.13 18.72
C VAL A 44 -9.83 -10.33 20.05
N GLY A 45 -9.45 -11.35 20.84
CA GLY A 45 -10.17 -11.74 22.06
C GLY A 45 -11.46 -12.51 21.76
N VAL A 46 -11.44 -13.40 20.76
CA VAL A 46 -12.57 -14.22 20.34
C VAL A 46 -12.18 -15.70 20.27
N THR A 47 -13.13 -16.59 19.97
CA THR A 47 -12.83 -18.00 19.75
C THR A 47 -12.32 -18.24 18.33
N ARG A 48 -11.45 -19.26 18.14
CA ARG A 48 -10.99 -19.72 16.83
C ARG A 48 -12.16 -20.05 15.88
N GLY A 49 -13.24 -20.66 16.41
CA GLY A 49 -14.43 -20.98 15.63
C GLY A 49 -15.14 -19.75 15.08
N LEU A 50 -15.11 -18.63 15.83
CA LEU A 50 -15.67 -17.38 15.36
C LEU A 50 -14.82 -16.78 14.21
N VAL A 51 -13.50 -16.82 14.30
CA VAL A 51 -12.63 -16.40 13.19
C VAL A 51 -12.95 -17.21 11.94
N TYR A 52 -12.99 -18.55 12.05
CA TYR A 52 -13.34 -19.43 10.93
C TYR A 52 -14.72 -19.10 10.33
N HIS A 53 -15.72 -18.81 11.18
CA HIS A 53 -17.06 -18.44 10.72
C HIS A 53 -17.08 -17.19 9.83
N TYR A 54 -16.23 -16.19 10.12
CA TYR A 54 -16.19 -14.93 9.38
C TYR A 54 -15.31 -14.96 8.12
N VAL A 55 -14.24 -15.78 8.10
CA VAL A 55 -13.26 -15.75 7.02
C VAL A 55 -13.09 -17.07 6.29
N GLY A 56 -13.69 -18.17 6.77
CA GLY A 56 -13.67 -19.49 6.14
C GLY A 56 -12.32 -20.20 6.30
N ASP A 57 -11.33 -19.86 5.50
CA ASP A 57 -10.02 -20.49 5.51
C ASP A 57 -8.87 -19.46 5.56
N MET A 58 -7.63 -19.96 5.67
CA MET A 58 -6.45 -19.10 5.77
C MET A 58 -6.15 -18.40 4.46
N GLU A 59 -6.42 -19.00 3.32
CA GLU A 59 -6.21 -18.41 2.01
C GLU A 59 -7.12 -17.20 1.81
N THR A 60 -8.40 -17.35 2.16
CA THR A 60 -9.37 -16.26 2.18
C THR A 60 -8.95 -15.14 3.12
N LEU A 61 -8.46 -15.47 4.34
CA LEU A 61 -7.98 -14.47 5.28
C LEU A 61 -6.76 -13.70 4.75
N VAL A 62 -5.82 -14.39 4.11
CA VAL A 62 -4.66 -13.76 3.45
C VAL A 62 -5.12 -12.84 2.33
N GLY A 63 -6.08 -13.26 1.50
CA GLY A 63 -6.68 -12.44 0.45
C GLY A 63 -7.28 -11.16 1.00
N LEU A 64 -8.07 -11.25 2.08
CA LEU A 64 -8.68 -10.09 2.75
C LEU A 64 -7.65 -9.12 3.33
N VAL A 65 -6.56 -9.65 3.88
CA VAL A 65 -5.47 -8.79 4.39
C VAL A 65 -4.74 -8.09 3.25
N ILE A 66 -4.53 -8.77 2.12
CA ILE A 66 -3.96 -8.16 0.91
C ILE A 66 -4.88 -7.04 0.42
N ASP A 67 -6.18 -7.29 0.32
CA ASP A 67 -7.17 -6.28 -0.11
C ASP A 67 -7.12 -5.04 0.80
N ALA A 68 -7.16 -5.23 2.10
CA ALA A 68 -7.09 -4.14 3.07
C ALA A 68 -5.78 -3.31 2.95
N CYS A 69 -4.64 -3.96 2.66
CA CYS A 69 -3.38 -3.25 2.43
C CYS A 69 -3.40 -2.42 1.14
N ILE A 70 -4.03 -2.94 0.09
CA ILE A 70 -4.19 -2.23 -1.18
C ILE A 70 -5.15 -1.06 -1.03
N ASP A 71 -6.26 -1.24 -0.31
CA ASP A 71 -7.24 -0.19 -0.04
C ASP A 71 -6.61 0.98 0.73
N ASP A 72 -5.81 0.70 1.76
CA ASP A 72 -5.05 1.73 2.50
C ASP A 72 -4.07 2.48 1.58
N PHE A 73 -3.35 1.75 0.72
CA PHE A 73 -2.43 2.35 -0.23
C PHE A 73 -3.16 3.25 -1.25
N VAL A 74 -4.28 2.78 -1.80
CA VAL A 74 -5.11 3.57 -2.74
C VAL A 74 -5.70 4.80 -2.04
N ALA A 75 -6.10 4.68 -0.77
CA ALA A 75 -6.58 5.82 0.01
C ALA A 75 -5.48 6.89 0.18
N ASP A 76 -4.26 6.48 0.53
CA ASP A 76 -3.09 7.38 0.63
C ASP A 76 -2.76 8.03 -0.71
N LEU A 77 -2.82 7.26 -1.82
CA LEU A 77 -2.60 7.78 -3.17
C LEU A 77 -3.65 8.83 -3.57
N ARG A 78 -4.92 8.58 -3.27
CA ARG A 78 -5.99 9.54 -3.52
C ARG A 78 -5.87 10.79 -2.66
N ALA A 79 -5.46 10.64 -1.40
CA ALA A 79 -5.20 11.77 -0.51
C ALA A 79 -4.05 12.65 -1.03
N TRP A 80 -2.97 12.01 -1.52
CA TRP A 80 -1.86 12.71 -2.17
C TRP A 80 -2.35 13.46 -3.44
N ASP A 81 -3.09 12.79 -4.33
CA ASP A 81 -3.59 13.40 -5.56
C ASP A 81 -4.50 14.61 -5.27
N ALA A 82 -5.36 14.52 -4.27
CA ALA A 82 -6.24 15.62 -3.86
C ALA A 82 -5.50 16.81 -3.22
N ALA A 83 -4.35 16.54 -2.56
CA ALA A 83 -3.58 17.59 -1.87
C ALA A 83 -2.54 18.28 -2.76
N ARG A 84 -2.14 17.67 -3.89
CA ARG A 84 -1.12 18.22 -4.78
C ARG A 84 -1.54 19.54 -5.41
N ARG A 85 -0.58 20.45 -5.61
CA ARG A 85 -0.82 21.74 -6.27
C ARG A 85 -0.89 21.55 -7.78
N PRO A 86 -1.95 22.04 -8.46
CA PRO A 86 -2.02 22.00 -9.92
C PRO A 86 -0.86 22.77 -10.57
N GLY A 87 -0.12 22.13 -11.49
CA GLY A 87 1.04 22.72 -12.18
C GLY A 87 2.38 22.53 -11.47
N ASP A 88 2.40 22.15 -10.18
CA ASP A 88 3.61 21.79 -9.45
C ASP A 88 3.99 20.33 -9.71
N VAL A 89 4.56 20.07 -10.87
CA VAL A 89 5.01 18.71 -11.27
C VAL A 89 6.17 18.25 -10.39
N ASP A 90 7.08 19.16 -10.03
CA ASP A 90 8.26 18.84 -9.24
C ASP A 90 7.90 18.44 -7.82
N GLY A 91 7.06 19.22 -7.13
CA GLY A 91 6.55 18.86 -5.82
C GLY A 91 5.75 17.56 -5.84
N ALA A 92 4.89 17.37 -6.84
CA ALA A 92 4.11 16.15 -6.99
C ALA A 92 5.01 14.90 -7.12
N VAL A 93 6.09 14.95 -7.88
CA VAL A 93 7.04 13.83 -8.02
C VAL A 93 7.75 13.55 -6.70
N VAL A 94 8.21 14.57 -5.98
CA VAL A 94 8.89 14.42 -4.68
C VAL A 94 7.95 13.77 -3.66
N GLU A 95 6.72 14.25 -3.56
CA GLU A 95 5.71 13.69 -2.64
C GLU A 95 5.31 12.26 -3.03
N CYS A 96 5.20 11.96 -4.34
CA CYS A 96 4.93 10.61 -4.85
C CYS A 96 6.06 9.65 -4.50
N VAL A 97 7.32 10.05 -4.60
CA VAL A 97 8.47 9.25 -4.17
C VAL A 97 8.44 9.00 -2.65
N ALA A 98 8.07 10.01 -1.86
CA ALA A 98 7.92 9.85 -0.41
C ALA A 98 6.78 8.87 -0.07
N LEU A 99 5.65 8.92 -0.78
CA LEU A 99 4.55 7.96 -0.66
C LEU A 99 5.02 6.54 -1.02
N PHE A 100 5.70 6.39 -2.16
CA PHE A 100 6.29 5.12 -2.60
C PHE A 100 7.20 4.52 -1.52
N ARG A 101 8.09 5.32 -0.92
CA ARG A 101 8.98 4.88 0.17
C ARG A 101 8.23 4.38 1.41
N ARG A 102 7.09 4.97 1.73
CA ARG A 102 6.28 4.53 2.89
C ARG A 102 5.69 3.13 2.69
N HIS A 103 5.31 2.80 1.45
CA HIS A 103 4.62 1.54 1.12
C HIS A 103 5.54 0.42 0.61
N VAL A 104 6.78 0.73 0.20
CA VAL A 104 7.73 -0.30 -0.22
C VAL A 104 8.65 -0.69 0.94
N PRO A 105 8.52 -1.91 1.51
CA PRO A 105 9.36 -2.34 2.61
C PRO A 105 10.80 -2.54 2.10
N THR A 106 11.75 -1.87 2.74
CA THR A 106 13.18 -2.08 2.56
C THR A 106 13.77 -2.67 3.83
N ARG A 107 14.79 -3.53 3.72
CA ARG A 107 15.45 -4.21 4.86
C ARG A 107 16.01 -3.24 5.92
N ARG A 108 16.16 -1.96 5.58
CA ARG A 108 16.75 -0.94 6.47
C ARG A 108 15.78 -0.34 7.49
N ARG A 109 14.48 -0.64 7.45
CA ARG A 109 13.48 -0.06 8.37
C ARG A 109 13.27 -0.81 9.68
N ASP A 110 14.02 -1.89 9.93
CA ASP A 110 13.97 -2.61 11.21
C ASP A 110 14.71 -1.89 12.37
N ASP A 111 15.37 -0.74 12.12
CA ASP A 111 16.08 0.03 13.13
C ASP A 111 15.23 1.00 13.96
N GLY A 112 13.91 0.98 13.78
CA GLY A 112 12.97 1.79 14.58
C GLY A 112 12.98 3.30 14.27
N SER A 113 13.71 3.77 13.28
CA SER A 113 13.87 5.21 12.97
C SER A 113 12.86 5.79 11.95
N GLY A 114 11.95 4.98 11.43
CA GLY A 114 10.91 5.42 10.49
C GLY A 114 9.66 6.00 11.17
N PRO A 115 8.89 6.88 10.52
CA PRO A 115 7.62 7.36 11.06
C PRO A 115 6.66 6.19 11.32
N ARG A 116 6.23 6.04 12.58
CA ARG A 116 5.35 4.97 13.08
C ARG A 116 3.88 5.07 12.64
N THR A 117 3.56 5.84 11.63
CA THR A 117 2.17 6.15 11.23
C THR A 117 1.59 5.23 10.15
N ALA A 118 2.41 4.41 9.50
CA ALA A 118 1.89 3.43 8.54
C ALA A 118 1.57 2.11 9.26
N THR A 119 0.38 1.57 9.02
CA THR A 119 0.01 0.22 9.47
C THR A 119 1.03 -0.78 8.91
N PRO A 120 1.59 -1.69 9.74
CA PRO A 120 2.64 -2.59 9.29
C PRO A 120 2.20 -3.42 8.08
N LEU A 121 3.08 -3.54 7.08
CA LEU A 121 2.83 -4.45 5.96
C LEU A 121 3.05 -5.90 6.40
N PRO A 122 2.22 -6.84 5.94
CA PRO A 122 2.39 -8.26 6.20
C PRO A 122 3.75 -8.77 5.72
N ARG A 123 4.33 -9.69 6.47
CA ARG A 123 5.50 -10.43 6.02
C ARG A 123 5.05 -11.63 5.21
N PHE A 124 5.14 -11.51 3.90
CA PHE A 124 4.89 -12.63 3.00
C PHE A 124 6.15 -13.51 2.91
N ASP A 125 6.15 -14.62 3.66
CA ASP A 125 7.26 -15.59 3.66
C ASP A 125 7.23 -16.47 2.40
N ASP A 126 6.26 -16.27 1.52
CA ASP A 126 6.07 -16.96 0.27
C ASP A 126 6.31 -16.00 -0.91
N ALA A 127 7.18 -16.42 -1.84
CA ALA A 127 7.50 -15.61 -3.01
C ALA A 127 6.28 -15.40 -3.93
N ALA A 128 5.40 -16.39 -4.05
CA ALA A 128 4.21 -16.29 -4.87
C ALA A 128 3.21 -15.28 -4.29
N LEU A 129 2.99 -15.29 -2.96
CA LEU A 129 2.16 -14.29 -2.29
C LEU A 129 2.77 -12.87 -2.41
N SER A 130 4.09 -12.76 -2.33
CA SER A 130 4.78 -11.48 -2.50
C SER A 130 4.60 -10.91 -3.90
N VAL A 131 4.68 -11.76 -4.94
CA VAL A 131 4.45 -11.38 -6.34
C VAL A 131 2.99 -11.00 -6.54
N GLN A 132 2.06 -11.82 -6.08
CA GLN A 132 0.62 -11.56 -6.18
C GLN A 132 0.22 -10.22 -5.54
N PHE A 133 0.73 -9.94 -4.33
CA PHE A 133 0.50 -8.66 -3.66
C PHE A 133 1.05 -7.50 -4.49
N LEU A 134 2.29 -7.64 -4.99
CA LEU A 134 2.94 -6.61 -5.78
C LEU A 134 2.17 -6.31 -7.07
N ASP A 135 1.81 -7.33 -7.82
CA ASP A 135 1.08 -7.18 -9.09
C ASP A 135 -0.26 -6.46 -8.86
N ARG A 136 -1.02 -6.88 -7.84
CA ARG A 136 -2.31 -6.24 -7.48
C ARG A 136 -2.13 -4.81 -7.00
N ALA A 137 -1.09 -4.51 -6.23
CA ALA A 137 -0.80 -3.15 -5.76
C ALA A 137 -0.41 -2.22 -6.93
N VAL A 138 0.39 -2.72 -7.89
CA VAL A 138 0.75 -1.95 -9.10
C VAL A 138 -0.46 -1.72 -9.98
N GLU A 139 -1.32 -2.71 -10.20
CA GLU A 139 -2.57 -2.54 -10.94
C GLU A 139 -3.46 -1.48 -10.29
N ALA A 140 -3.70 -1.56 -8.98
CA ALA A 140 -4.53 -0.59 -8.25
C ALA A 140 -3.95 0.83 -8.30
N LEU A 141 -2.60 0.96 -8.24
CA LEU A 141 -1.91 2.23 -8.45
C LEU A 141 -2.21 2.81 -9.83
N VAL A 142 -1.99 2.02 -10.87
CA VAL A 142 -2.14 2.49 -12.27
C VAL A 142 -3.59 2.84 -12.55
N ASP A 143 -4.55 1.99 -12.14
CA ASP A 143 -5.99 2.27 -12.26
C ASP A 143 -6.38 3.59 -11.59
N THR A 144 -5.85 3.86 -10.39
CA THR A 144 -6.10 5.11 -9.69
C THR A 144 -5.51 6.31 -10.44
N LEU A 145 -4.26 6.22 -10.91
CA LEU A 145 -3.61 7.30 -11.66
C LEU A 145 -4.30 7.59 -13.00
N GLU A 146 -4.83 6.57 -13.68
CA GLU A 146 -5.55 6.72 -14.96
C GLU A 146 -6.82 7.57 -14.81
N VAL A 147 -7.49 7.50 -13.68
CA VAL A 147 -8.73 8.27 -13.44
C VAL A 147 -8.52 9.58 -12.69
N THR A 148 -7.33 9.82 -12.13
CA THR A 148 -7.02 11.02 -11.32
C THR A 148 -5.88 11.84 -11.89
N THR A 149 -4.66 11.43 -11.67
CA THR A 149 -3.43 12.20 -11.94
C THR A 149 -3.17 12.40 -13.43
N ILE A 150 -3.36 11.35 -14.25
CA ILE A 150 -3.08 11.42 -15.70
C ILE A 150 -4.00 12.42 -16.40
N PRO A 151 -5.33 12.43 -16.21
CA PRO A 151 -6.21 13.44 -16.79
C PRO A 151 -5.87 14.87 -16.31
N ALA A 152 -5.55 15.03 -15.04
CA ALA A 152 -5.19 16.34 -14.50
C ALA A 152 -3.85 16.86 -15.05
N TYR A 153 -2.88 16.00 -15.32
CA TYR A 153 -1.65 16.36 -16.04
C TYR A 153 -1.95 16.72 -17.50
N ALA A 154 -2.73 15.89 -18.20
CA ALA A 154 -3.09 16.09 -19.62
C ALA A 154 -3.88 17.39 -19.88
N ALA A 155 -4.59 17.90 -18.87
CA ALA A 155 -5.29 19.18 -18.98
C ALA A 155 -4.35 20.39 -19.08
N ARG A 156 -3.05 20.25 -18.74
CA ARG A 156 -2.06 21.34 -18.70
C ARG A 156 -0.83 21.07 -19.56
N HIS A 157 -0.50 19.80 -19.79
CA HIS A 157 0.71 19.36 -20.49
C HIS A 157 0.39 18.29 -21.52
N THR A 158 1.22 18.19 -22.55
CA THR A 158 1.16 17.10 -23.52
C THR A 158 1.76 15.81 -22.91
N ILE A 159 1.07 14.69 -23.05
CA ILE A 159 1.62 13.38 -22.70
C ILE A 159 2.51 12.90 -23.84
N GLU A 160 3.82 12.82 -23.61
CA GLU A 160 4.82 12.49 -24.63
C GLU A 160 5.12 10.98 -24.74
N ILE A 161 4.57 10.16 -23.86
CA ILE A 161 4.75 8.69 -23.85
C ILE A 161 3.58 8.00 -24.53
N ALA A 162 3.88 7.04 -25.45
CA ALA A 162 2.85 6.40 -26.27
C ALA A 162 1.98 5.37 -25.51
N HIS A 163 2.58 4.63 -24.58
CA HIS A 163 1.93 3.53 -23.84
C HIS A 163 1.91 3.84 -22.35
N VAL A 164 1.05 4.79 -21.96
CA VAL A 164 1.02 5.34 -20.58
C VAL A 164 0.92 4.24 -19.53
N ARG A 165 -0.10 3.39 -19.60
CA ARG A 165 -0.30 2.30 -18.62
C ARG A 165 0.91 1.37 -18.54
N ALA A 166 1.38 0.86 -19.66
CA ALA A 166 2.53 -0.05 -19.70
C ALA A 166 3.81 0.62 -19.16
N THR A 167 4.02 1.90 -19.46
CA THR A 167 5.16 2.66 -18.93
C THR A 167 5.10 2.78 -17.42
N PHE A 168 3.93 3.08 -16.85
CA PHE A 168 3.74 3.12 -15.39
C PHE A 168 4.00 1.75 -14.74
N VAL A 169 3.45 0.67 -15.30
CA VAL A 169 3.67 -0.69 -14.79
C VAL A 169 5.16 -1.02 -14.76
N VAL A 170 5.89 -0.81 -15.87
CA VAL A 170 7.33 -1.07 -15.95
C VAL A 170 8.12 -0.18 -14.99
N LEU A 171 7.79 1.11 -14.92
CA LEU A 171 8.45 2.07 -14.03
C LEU A 171 8.31 1.64 -12.57
N VAL A 172 7.09 1.36 -12.11
CA VAL A 172 6.85 1.03 -10.70
C VAL A 172 7.52 -0.28 -10.31
N HIS A 173 7.43 -1.34 -11.12
CA HIS A 173 8.15 -2.59 -10.87
C HIS A 173 9.68 -2.38 -10.85
N GLY A 174 10.20 -1.56 -11.78
CA GLY A 174 11.62 -1.20 -11.81
C GLY A 174 12.07 -0.45 -10.56
N LEU A 175 11.31 0.53 -10.11
CA LEU A 175 11.60 1.27 -8.87
C LEU A 175 11.55 0.36 -7.64
N ILE A 176 10.58 -0.55 -7.55
CA ILE A 176 10.51 -1.52 -6.45
C ILE A 176 11.71 -2.47 -6.46
N ALA A 177 12.09 -2.99 -7.63
CA ALA A 177 13.27 -3.84 -7.78
C ALA A 177 14.56 -3.09 -7.38
N LEU A 178 14.68 -1.82 -7.81
CA LEU A 178 15.83 -0.96 -7.48
C LEU A 178 15.96 -0.75 -5.97
N VAL A 179 14.91 -0.30 -5.28
CA VAL A 179 14.99 -0.03 -3.84
C VAL A 179 15.11 -1.29 -2.98
N ARG A 180 14.69 -2.45 -3.48
CA ARG A 180 14.92 -3.74 -2.82
C ARG A 180 16.36 -4.22 -2.94
N SER A 181 16.98 -4.00 -4.11
CA SER A 181 18.39 -4.38 -4.35
C SER A 181 19.37 -3.35 -3.82
N GLN A 182 18.99 -2.07 -3.85
CA GLN A 182 19.79 -0.93 -3.43
C GLN A 182 18.98 -0.03 -2.49
N PRO A 183 18.81 -0.41 -1.21
CA PRO A 183 17.96 0.32 -0.25
C PRO A 183 18.39 1.78 -0.02
N ASP A 184 19.68 2.06 -0.22
CA ASP A 184 20.29 3.38 -0.02
C ASP A 184 20.18 4.31 -1.23
N THR A 185 19.48 3.90 -2.31
CA THR A 185 19.22 4.77 -3.46
C THR A 185 18.56 6.07 -2.98
N PRO A 186 19.13 7.27 -3.26
CA PRO A 186 18.56 8.54 -2.84
C PRO A 186 17.21 8.84 -3.50
N ASP A 187 16.36 9.63 -2.84
CA ASP A 187 15.01 9.95 -3.35
C ASP A 187 15.06 10.85 -4.59
N ASP A 188 16.07 11.69 -4.73
CA ASP A 188 16.31 12.52 -5.92
C ASP A 188 16.65 11.68 -7.16
N VAL A 189 17.34 10.55 -6.97
CA VAL A 189 17.57 9.57 -8.06
C VAL A 189 16.26 8.94 -8.49
N LEU A 190 15.40 8.53 -7.54
CA LEU A 190 14.07 7.98 -7.87
C LEU A 190 13.20 9.02 -8.58
N ALA A 191 13.18 10.25 -8.09
CA ALA A 191 12.46 11.37 -8.72
C ALA A 191 12.97 11.63 -10.13
N THR A 192 14.28 11.58 -10.35
CA THR A 192 14.88 11.74 -11.68
C THR A 192 14.45 10.61 -12.62
N LEU A 193 14.46 9.36 -12.17
CA LEU A 193 14.00 8.21 -12.96
C LEU A 193 12.53 8.34 -13.36
N VAL A 194 11.67 8.78 -12.43
CA VAL A 194 10.25 9.05 -12.70
C VAL A 194 10.11 10.10 -13.80
N ARG A 195 10.78 11.26 -13.66
CA ARG A 195 10.71 12.36 -14.63
C ARG A 195 11.17 11.95 -16.01
N GLN A 196 12.33 11.30 -16.09
CA GLN A 196 12.93 10.87 -17.38
C GLN A 196 12.07 9.82 -18.07
N THR A 197 11.57 8.84 -17.32
CA THR A 197 10.77 7.74 -17.90
C THR A 197 9.41 8.24 -18.39
N LEU A 198 8.76 9.11 -17.62
CA LEU A 198 7.45 9.67 -17.96
C LEU A 198 7.55 10.93 -18.85
N ARG A 199 8.75 11.42 -19.14
CA ARG A 199 9.00 12.65 -19.91
C ARG A 199 8.16 13.83 -19.39
N LEU A 200 8.19 14.02 -18.07
CA LEU A 200 7.38 15.05 -17.44
C LEU A 200 7.90 16.45 -17.80
N ALA A 201 6.97 17.35 -18.14
CA ALA A 201 7.27 18.75 -18.37
C ALA A 201 7.85 19.39 -17.08
N PRO A 202 8.67 20.44 -17.21
CA PRO A 202 9.06 21.26 -16.07
C PRO A 202 7.84 21.93 -15.44
N ASN A 203 8.01 22.46 -14.22
CA ASN A 203 6.94 23.19 -13.54
C ASN A 203 6.37 24.31 -14.41
N ASP A 204 5.05 24.50 -14.33
CA ASP A 204 4.39 25.65 -14.92
C ASP A 204 4.88 26.90 -14.18
N PRO A 205 5.44 27.91 -14.88
CA PRO A 205 5.92 29.15 -14.26
C PRO A 205 4.82 29.93 -13.54
N ALA A 206 3.55 29.62 -13.78
CA ALA A 206 2.41 30.23 -13.08
C ALA A 206 2.05 29.51 -11.76
N ALA A 207 2.71 28.39 -11.42
CA ALA A 207 2.45 27.61 -10.19
C ALA A 207 3.38 27.98 -9.01
N SER A 208 4.28 28.97 -9.19
CA SER A 208 5.24 29.44 -8.16
C SER A 208 4.66 30.51 -7.27
#